data_d1851ec03d12b014e88be15f8f5360d6
#
_entry.id   d1851ec03d12b014e88be15f8f5360d6
#
_cell.length_a   1.000
_cell.length_b   1.000
_cell.length_c   1.000
_cell.angle_alpha   90.00
_cell.angle_beta   90.00
_cell.angle_gamma   90.00
#
_symmetry.space_group_name_H-M   'P 1'
#
loop_
_entity.id
_entity.type
_entity.pdbx_description
1 polymer ?
#
loop_
_entity_poly.entity_id
_entity_poly.type
_entity_poly.pdbx_seq_one_letter_code
_entity_poly.pdbx_strand_id
1 'polypeptide(L)'
;MKKIRDERLILKNLQNIRIAYIIQTVGILGILGYDLVTKGLDGMRENPLWLVFMITTVISAYLSMSISADHENNKKSPKKSLSISLFVLVIISTIVGIFVSFTAGFTIIDGVIMGGILFICGLVPVIYIYYLRTKRQDEKFR
;
A
#
# COMPACT_ATOMS: atom_id res chain seq x y z
N MET A 1 28.33 -18.24 -18.58
CA MET A 1 27.15 -18.82 -19.22
C MET A 1 26.10 -19.35 -18.24
N LYS A 2 26.48 -20.00 -17.16
CA LYS A 2 25.53 -20.46 -16.11
C LYS A 2 24.72 -19.32 -15.49
N LYS A 3 25.30 -18.16 -15.24
CA LYS A 3 24.66 -17.01 -14.64
C LYS A 3 23.50 -16.43 -15.47
N ILE A 4 23.65 -16.37 -16.78
CA ILE A 4 22.62 -15.86 -17.71
C ILE A 4 21.42 -16.83 -17.79
N ARG A 5 21.69 -18.10 -17.74
CA ARG A 5 20.67 -19.14 -17.78
C ARG A 5 19.85 -19.15 -16.49
N ASP A 6 20.50 -18.94 -15.36
CA ASP A 6 19.86 -18.84 -14.05
C ASP A 6 18.98 -17.59 -13.94
N GLU A 7 19.40 -16.45 -14.47
CA GLU A 7 18.60 -15.20 -14.51
C GLU A 7 17.31 -15.36 -15.32
N ARG A 8 17.37 -16.04 -16.46
CA ARG A 8 16.19 -16.35 -17.28
C ARG A 8 15.20 -17.26 -16.57
N LEU A 9 15.70 -18.26 -15.84
CA LEU A 9 14.87 -19.17 -15.07
C LEU A 9 14.21 -18.46 -13.89
N ILE A 10 14.94 -17.56 -13.21
CA ILE A 10 14.40 -16.72 -12.14
C ILE A 10 13.30 -15.83 -12.66
N LEU A 11 13.50 -15.14 -13.80
CA LEU A 11 12.49 -14.30 -14.42
C LEU A 11 11.24 -15.09 -14.83
N LYS A 12 11.40 -16.27 -15.41
CA LYS A 12 10.26 -17.16 -15.73
C LYS A 12 9.50 -17.58 -14.47
N ASN A 13 10.21 -17.93 -13.42
CA ASN A 13 9.60 -18.32 -12.15
C ASN A 13 8.83 -17.16 -11.54
N LEU A 14 9.38 -15.95 -11.58
CA LEU A 14 8.70 -14.73 -11.12
C LEU A 14 7.43 -14.44 -11.94
N GLN A 15 7.47 -14.66 -13.24
CA GLN A 15 6.29 -14.51 -14.10
C GLN A 15 5.20 -15.53 -13.74
N ASN A 16 5.58 -16.77 -13.50
CA ASN A 16 4.65 -17.82 -13.09
C ASN A 16 3.99 -17.50 -11.73
N ILE A 17 4.79 -17.06 -10.77
CA ILE A 17 4.29 -16.61 -9.45
C ILE A 17 3.33 -15.45 -9.62
N ARG A 18 3.65 -14.48 -10.47
CA ARG A 18 2.78 -13.34 -10.76
C ARG A 18 1.44 -13.76 -11.33
N ILE A 19 1.43 -14.69 -12.27
CA ILE A 19 0.18 -15.22 -12.87
C ILE A 19 -0.64 -15.94 -11.80
N ALA A 20 -0.01 -16.79 -11.00
CA ALA A 20 -0.68 -17.49 -9.91
C ALA A 20 -1.28 -16.52 -8.89
N TYR A 21 -0.55 -15.46 -8.53
CA TYR A 21 -1.00 -14.41 -7.63
C TYR A 21 -2.23 -13.67 -8.19
N ILE A 22 -2.23 -13.34 -9.47
CA ILE A 22 -3.38 -12.66 -10.13
C ILE A 22 -4.61 -13.57 -10.10
N ILE A 23 -4.46 -14.84 -10.45
CA ILE A 23 -5.57 -15.82 -10.43
C ILE A 23 -6.12 -15.98 -9.01
N GLN A 24 -5.26 -16.11 -8.03
CA GLN A 24 -5.65 -16.22 -6.62
C GLN A 24 -6.39 -14.97 -6.15
N THR A 25 -5.88 -13.78 -6.48
CA THR A 25 -6.49 -12.50 -6.11
C THR A 25 -7.88 -12.34 -6.73
N VAL A 26 -8.03 -12.68 -8.01
CA VAL A 26 -9.33 -12.65 -8.69
C VAL A 26 -10.32 -13.64 -8.05
N GLY A 27 -9.84 -14.83 -7.68
CA GLY A 27 -10.66 -15.83 -6.97
C GLY A 27 -11.14 -15.33 -5.61
N ILE A 28 -10.25 -14.75 -4.81
CA ILE A 28 -10.59 -14.18 -3.51
C ILE A 28 -11.60 -13.03 -3.66
N LEU A 29 -11.37 -12.11 -4.61
CA LEU A 29 -12.29 -11.01 -4.88
C LEU A 29 -13.67 -11.51 -5.35
N GLY A 30 -13.71 -12.59 -6.14
CA GLY A 30 -14.96 -13.22 -6.56
C GLY A 30 -15.77 -13.77 -5.38
N ILE A 31 -15.11 -14.46 -4.46
CA ILE A 31 -15.75 -15.01 -3.24
C ILE A 31 -16.22 -13.89 -2.32
N LEU A 32 -15.37 -12.89 -2.07
CA LEU A 32 -15.72 -11.74 -1.23
C LEU A 32 -16.84 -10.90 -1.85
N GLY A 33 -16.83 -10.72 -3.18
CA GLY A 33 -17.90 -10.04 -3.90
C GLY A 33 -19.24 -10.78 -3.83
N TYR A 34 -19.21 -12.09 -3.90
CA TYR A 34 -20.41 -12.93 -3.71
C TYR A 34 -20.97 -12.79 -2.29
N ASP A 35 -20.12 -12.86 -1.27
CA ASP A 35 -20.53 -12.67 0.12
C ASP A 35 -21.07 -11.25 0.37
N LEU A 36 -20.48 -10.24 -0.25
CA LEU A 36 -20.96 -8.86 -0.16
C LEU A 36 -22.37 -8.70 -0.72
N VAL A 37 -22.64 -9.32 -1.86
CA VAL A 37 -23.97 -9.23 -2.54
C VAL A 37 -25.03 -10.03 -1.78
N THR A 38 -24.68 -11.20 -1.25
CA THR A 38 -25.64 -12.13 -0.62
C THR A 38 -25.83 -11.88 0.88
N LYS A 39 -24.80 -11.52 1.58
CA LYS A 39 -24.80 -11.38 3.06
C LYS A 39 -24.53 -9.95 3.55
N GLY A 40 -24.20 -9.02 2.64
CA GLY A 40 -23.82 -7.65 2.98
C GLY A 40 -22.40 -7.53 3.52
N LEU A 41 -22.07 -6.34 4.02
CA LEU A 41 -20.72 -5.99 4.51
C LEU A 41 -20.30 -6.86 5.71
N ASP A 42 -21.23 -7.17 6.60
CA ASP A 42 -20.93 -7.96 7.80
C ASP A 42 -20.54 -9.40 7.43
N GLY A 43 -21.30 -10.03 6.55
CA GLY A 43 -20.98 -11.38 6.07
C GLY A 43 -19.66 -11.46 5.29
N MET A 44 -19.32 -10.42 4.55
CA MET A 44 -18.01 -10.35 3.89
C MET A 44 -16.85 -10.25 4.90
N ARG A 45 -17.03 -9.47 5.98
CA ARG A 45 -16.02 -9.30 7.02
C ARG A 45 -15.81 -10.54 7.88
N GLU A 46 -16.84 -11.32 8.09
CA GLU A 46 -16.77 -12.59 8.83
C GLU A 46 -15.99 -13.67 8.09
N ASN A 47 -15.85 -13.53 6.77
CA ASN A 47 -15.07 -14.48 5.98
C ASN A 47 -13.56 -14.31 6.25
N PRO A 48 -12.84 -15.36 6.67
CA PRO A 48 -11.40 -15.29 6.93
C PRO A 48 -10.57 -14.87 5.70
N LEU A 49 -11.08 -15.05 4.50
CA LEU A 49 -10.43 -14.56 3.27
C LEU A 49 -10.30 -13.04 3.24
N TRP A 50 -11.23 -12.30 3.85
CA TRP A 50 -11.13 -10.86 3.99
C TRP A 50 -9.85 -10.44 4.72
N LEU A 51 -9.56 -11.07 5.84
CA LEU A 51 -8.37 -10.78 6.64
C LEU A 51 -7.09 -11.10 5.86
N VAL A 52 -7.03 -12.27 5.22
CA VAL A 52 -5.89 -12.68 4.39
C VAL A 52 -5.68 -11.70 3.23
N PHE A 53 -6.73 -11.29 2.57
CA PHE A 53 -6.69 -10.33 1.47
C PHE A 53 -6.14 -8.98 1.93
N MET A 54 -6.61 -8.46 3.07
CA MET A 54 -6.13 -7.19 3.64
C MET A 54 -4.65 -7.25 3.99
N ILE A 55 -4.21 -8.29 4.69
CA ILE A 55 -2.80 -8.48 5.05
C ILE A 55 -1.92 -8.56 3.79
N THR A 56 -2.32 -9.37 2.83
CA THR A 56 -1.56 -9.54 1.57
C THR A 56 -1.47 -8.22 0.79
N THR A 57 -2.54 -7.45 0.75
CA THR A 57 -2.58 -6.15 0.08
C THR A 57 -1.61 -5.16 0.74
N VAL A 58 -1.59 -5.09 2.06
CA VAL A 58 -0.67 -4.22 2.81
C VAL A 58 0.79 -4.63 2.56
N ILE A 59 1.11 -5.91 2.65
CA ILE A 59 2.47 -6.42 2.38
C ILE A 59 2.88 -6.11 0.94
N SER A 60 2.00 -6.37 -0.03
CA SER A 60 2.26 -6.08 -1.44
C SER A 60 2.51 -4.59 -1.70
N ALA A 61 1.75 -3.72 -1.04
CA ALA A 61 1.95 -2.28 -1.11
C ALA A 61 3.34 -1.87 -0.61
N TYR A 62 3.78 -2.39 0.54
CA TYR A 62 5.12 -2.11 1.06
C TYR A 62 6.24 -2.61 0.15
N LEU A 63 6.10 -3.80 -0.41
CA LEU A 63 7.06 -4.34 -1.36
C LEU A 63 7.12 -3.51 -2.65
N SER A 64 5.97 -3.05 -3.13
CA SER A 64 5.89 -2.18 -4.32
C SER A 64 6.53 -0.81 -4.10
N MET A 65 6.44 -0.26 -2.89
CA MET A 65 7.10 1.00 -2.54
C MET A 65 8.62 0.92 -2.69
N SER A 66 9.23 -0.20 -2.30
CA SER A 66 10.65 -0.43 -2.47
C SER A 66 11.07 -0.38 -3.94
N ILE A 67 10.30 -1.00 -4.82
CA ILE A 67 10.55 -1.00 -6.28
C ILE A 67 10.35 0.40 -6.87
N SER A 68 9.29 1.10 -6.47
CA SER A 68 9.02 2.47 -6.94
C SER A 68 10.14 3.44 -6.54
N ALA A 69 10.69 3.31 -5.34
CA ALA A 69 11.83 4.10 -4.89
C ALA A 69 13.09 3.83 -5.75
N ASP A 70 13.23 2.63 -6.34
CA ASP A 70 14.31 2.30 -7.26
C ASP A 70 14.19 3.00 -8.62
N HIS A 71 12.98 3.09 -9.14
CA HIS A 71 12.74 3.67 -10.47
C HIS A 71 12.78 5.21 -10.51
N GLU A 72 12.40 5.89 -9.44
CA GLU A 72 12.40 7.36 -9.40
C GLU A 72 13.81 7.99 -9.23
N ASN A 73 14.83 7.26 -9.42
CA ASN A 73 16.15 7.37 -8.82
C ASN A 73 17.01 8.57 -9.23
N ASN A 74 16.61 9.53 -10.04
CA ASN A 74 17.64 10.44 -10.56
C ASN A 74 17.36 11.95 -10.54
N LYS A 75 16.20 12.44 -10.13
CA LYS A 75 15.92 13.87 -10.35
C LYS A 75 15.36 14.67 -9.17
N LYS A 76 14.98 14.02 -8.07
CA LYS A 76 14.38 14.77 -6.95
C LYS A 76 15.14 14.56 -5.64
N SER A 77 15.45 15.65 -4.96
CA SER A 77 16.03 15.57 -3.62
C SER A 77 15.06 14.83 -2.67
N PRO A 78 15.55 13.94 -1.78
CA PRO A 78 14.71 13.21 -0.84
C PRO A 78 13.84 14.12 0.03
N LYS A 79 14.39 15.25 0.45
CA LYS A 79 13.70 16.24 1.29
C LYS A 79 12.49 16.86 0.59
N LYS A 80 12.63 17.20 -0.70
CA LYS A 80 11.53 17.79 -1.48
C LYS A 80 10.40 16.77 -1.70
N SER A 81 10.75 15.53 -1.98
CA SER A 81 9.78 14.45 -2.12
C SER A 81 9.05 14.15 -0.81
N LEU A 82 9.76 14.17 0.32
CA LEU A 82 9.17 14.02 1.65
C LEU A 82 8.13 15.12 1.93
N SER A 83 8.48 16.38 1.66
CA SER A 83 7.59 17.51 1.86
C SER A 83 6.30 17.39 1.04
N ILE A 84 6.41 17.00 -0.23
CA ILE A 84 5.25 16.78 -1.10
C ILE A 84 4.38 15.63 -0.58
N SER A 85 4.98 14.51 -0.17
CA SER A 85 4.24 13.36 0.38
C SER A 85 3.53 13.70 1.67
N LEU A 86 4.16 14.47 2.56
CA LEU A 86 3.53 14.94 3.79
C LEU A 86 2.34 15.88 3.50
N PHE A 87 2.50 16.79 2.56
CA PHE A 87 1.43 17.70 2.17
C PHE A 87 0.21 16.95 1.61
N VAL A 88 0.43 16.00 0.73
CA VAL A 88 -0.62 15.12 0.19
C VAL A 88 -1.29 14.31 1.30
N LEU A 89 -0.51 13.76 2.22
CA LEU A 89 -1.03 12.98 3.35
C LEU A 89 -1.94 13.83 4.26
N VAL A 90 -1.53 15.07 4.57
CA VAL A 90 -2.35 16.02 5.35
C VAL A 90 -3.68 16.30 4.64
N ILE A 91 -3.65 16.58 3.34
CA ILE A 91 -4.86 16.82 2.55
C ILE A 91 -5.80 15.62 2.61
N ILE A 92 -5.30 14.43 2.34
CA ILE A 92 -6.11 13.20 2.34
C ILE A 92 -6.70 12.95 3.73
N SER A 93 -5.91 13.05 4.79
CA SER A 93 -6.37 12.86 6.18
C SER A 93 -7.46 13.86 6.56
N THR A 94 -7.31 15.12 6.14
CA THR A 94 -8.29 16.18 6.40
C THR A 94 -9.61 15.89 5.66
N ILE A 95 -9.54 15.53 4.38
CA ILE A 95 -10.72 15.21 3.58
C ILE A 95 -11.49 14.03 4.20
N VAL A 96 -10.79 12.96 4.58
CA VAL A 96 -11.41 11.80 5.21
C VAL A 96 -12.02 12.16 6.56
N GLY A 97 -11.32 12.93 7.39
CA GLY A 97 -11.84 13.39 8.68
C GLY A 97 -13.12 14.22 8.54
N ILE A 98 -13.16 15.14 7.58
CA ILE A 98 -14.35 15.93 7.28
C ILE A 98 -15.49 15.03 6.80
N PHE A 99 -15.20 14.11 5.89
CA PHE A 99 -16.20 13.18 5.35
C PHE A 99 -16.85 12.33 6.46
N VAL A 100 -16.03 11.80 7.37
CA VAL A 100 -16.52 11.03 8.53
C VAL A 100 -17.40 11.90 9.43
N SER A 101 -17.01 13.15 9.69
CA SER A 101 -17.80 14.09 10.52
C SER A 101 -19.19 14.40 9.96
N PHE A 102 -19.36 14.34 8.64
CA PHE A 102 -20.66 14.54 7.99
C PHE A 102 -21.47 13.25 7.82
N THR A 103 -20.92 12.11 8.18
CA THR A 103 -21.64 10.84 8.10
C THR A 103 -22.62 10.70 9.25
N ALA A 104 -23.83 10.27 8.97
CA ALA A 104 -24.87 10.10 9.99
C ALA A 104 -24.43 9.11 11.09
N GLY A 105 -24.56 9.54 12.33
CA GLY A 105 -24.14 8.74 13.50
C GLY A 105 -22.72 8.99 14.01
N PHE A 106 -21.96 9.86 13.34
CA PHE A 106 -20.62 10.24 13.77
C PHE A 106 -20.57 11.72 14.19
N THR A 107 -19.66 12.04 15.08
CA THR A 107 -19.43 13.40 15.58
C THR A 107 -18.17 14.00 14.97
N ILE A 108 -17.98 15.31 15.18
CA ILE A 108 -16.75 16.00 14.78
C ILE A 108 -15.51 15.35 15.44
N ILE A 109 -15.67 14.89 16.68
CA ILE A 109 -14.61 14.21 17.44
C ILE A 109 -14.20 12.91 16.74
N ASP A 110 -15.15 12.12 16.27
CA ASP A 110 -14.90 10.88 15.53
C ASP A 110 -14.14 11.15 14.22
N GLY A 111 -14.49 12.23 13.51
CA GLY A 111 -13.79 12.66 12.32
C GLY A 111 -12.33 13.04 12.60
N VAL A 112 -12.07 13.77 13.70
CA VAL A 112 -10.71 14.13 14.12
C VAL A 112 -9.90 12.90 14.51
N ILE A 113 -10.49 11.96 15.25
CA ILE A 113 -9.82 10.71 15.63
C ILE A 113 -9.47 9.88 14.40
N MET A 114 -10.41 9.69 13.47
CA MET A 114 -10.19 8.93 12.25
C MET A 114 -9.14 9.57 11.35
N GLY A 115 -9.21 10.88 11.16
CA GLY A 115 -8.20 11.63 10.42
C GLY A 115 -6.81 11.53 11.06
N GLY A 116 -6.73 11.61 12.39
CA GLY A 116 -5.48 11.45 13.14
C GLY A 116 -4.87 10.06 13.01
N ILE A 117 -5.68 9.01 13.13
CA ILE A 117 -5.24 7.61 12.95
C ILE A 117 -4.70 7.42 11.52
N LEU A 118 -5.44 7.89 10.52
CA LEU A 118 -5.05 7.78 9.12
C LEU A 118 -3.74 8.53 8.83
N PHE A 119 -3.57 9.70 9.44
CA PHE A 119 -2.33 10.48 9.33
C PHE A 119 -1.14 9.72 9.92
N ILE A 120 -1.26 9.17 11.14
CA ILE A 120 -0.20 8.41 11.80
C ILE A 120 0.15 7.16 10.99
N CYS A 121 -0.86 6.40 10.54
CA CYS A 121 -0.65 5.23 9.70
C CYS A 121 0.01 5.58 8.36
N GLY A 122 -0.34 6.71 7.78
CA GLY A 122 0.26 7.20 6.53
C GLY A 122 1.69 7.71 6.69
N LEU A 123 2.07 8.18 7.88
CA LEU A 123 3.46 8.60 8.17
C LEU A 123 4.45 7.43 8.06
N VAL A 124 4.06 6.24 8.47
CA VAL A 124 4.94 5.07 8.44
C VAL A 124 5.50 4.80 7.04
N PRO A 125 4.69 4.64 5.97
CA PRO A 125 5.22 4.44 4.63
C PRO A 125 5.99 5.66 4.09
N VAL A 126 5.58 6.89 4.44
CA VAL A 126 6.27 8.11 4.00
C VAL A 126 7.70 8.17 4.57
N ILE A 127 7.85 7.89 5.86
CA ILE A 127 9.15 7.84 6.54
C ILE A 127 10.01 6.70 5.98
N TYR A 128 9.41 5.54 5.72
CA TYR A 128 10.09 4.38 5.14
C TYR A 128 10.68 4.69 3.76
N ILE A 129 9.92 5.31 2.86
CA ILE A 129 10.39 5.73 1.54
C ILE A 129 11.51 6.77 1.66
N TYR A 130 11.38 7.74 2.56
CA TYR A 130 12.41 8.73 2.82
C TYR A 130 13.71 8.09 3.28
N TYR A 131 13.64 7.16 4.22
CA TYR A 131 14.79 6.40 4.71
C TYR A 131 15.48 5.63 3.57
N LEU A 132 14.72 4.92 2.74
CA LEU A 132 15.25 4.19 1.59
C LEU A 132 15.97 5.11 0.60
N ARG A 133 15.39 6.27 0.30
CA ARG A 133 15.99 7.24 -0.62
C ARG A 133 17.28 7.84 -0.07
N THR A 134 17.29 8.18 1.21
CA THR A 134 18.49 8.73 1.88
C THR A 134 19.62 7.71 1.91
N LYS A 135 19.32 6.47 2.30
CA LYS A 135 20.32 5.40 2.33
C LYS A 135 20.98 5.18 0.96
N ARG A 136 20.21 5.23 -0.11
CA ARG A 136 20.73 5.07 -1.46
C ARG A 136 21.59 6.22 -1.95
N GLN A 137 21.28 7.44 -1.53
CA GLN A 137 22.14 8.57 -1.83
C GLN A 137 23.51 8.41 -1.17
N ASP A 138 23.54 7.98 0.09
CA ASP A 138 24.77 7.74 0.80
C ASP A 138 25.63 6.64 0.14
N GLU A 139 25.01 5.57 -0.32
CA GLU A 139 25.71 4.50 -1.06
C GLU A 139 26.27 4.97 -2.42
N LYS A 140 25.60 5.92 -3.07
CA LYS A 140 26.06 6.46 -4.36
C LYS A 140 27.27 7.40 -4.23
N PHE A 141 27.45 8.03 -3.07
CA PHE A 141 28.57 8.92 -2.78
C PHE A 141 29.78 8.21 -2.11
N ARG A 142 29.65 6.94 -1.80
CA ARG A 142 30.76 6.10 -1.30
C ARG A 142 31.35 5.27 -2.44
#